data_159535d10b806979cbae7f95c39dc275
#
_entry.id   159535d10b806979cbae7f95c39dc275
#
_cell.length_a   1.000
_cell.length_b   1.000
_cell.length_c   1.000
_cell.angle_alpha   90.00
_cell.angle_beta   90.00
_cell.angle_gamma   90.00
#
_symmetry.space_group_name_H-M   'P 1'
#
loop_
_entity.id
_entity.type
_entity.pdbx_description
1 polymer ?
#
loop_
_entity_poly.entity_id
_entity_poly.type
_entity_poly.pdbx_seq_one_letter_code
_entity_poly.pdbx_strand_id
1 'polypeptide(L)'
;MIVLLVLAMLTACAAVIEDLSGRMFTFPQQSNTAHVKLNVTQQELSVVTVCHRSFTDLKRSHALFSLATSSNSNDFLIFWDEATKEMMPHIRDLRVEYRGFDYKPNRWHSICTTWDSKSGLVQVWFDGIPSIRKFISSGSNIRGTMMIILGQEQDSHGGGFDIKQSFVGMMSDVHMWNYVLSSCKIKNYVDEYQFTPGNLINWHALDFQIVDKVLIEDKWNSCN
;
A
#
# COMPACT_ATOMS: atom_id res chain seq x y z
N MET A 1 26.92 2.63 -51.04
CA MET A 1 26.11 1.77 -50.17
C MET A 1 26.32 2.28 -48.74
N ILE A 2 25.41 3.13 -48.25
CA ILE A 2 25.54 3.80 -46.95
C ILE A 2 24.80 2.91 -45.95
N VAL A 3 25.51 2.33 -44.97
CA VAL A 3 24.95 1.57 -43.87
C VAL A 3 24.49 2.56 -42.81
N LEU A 4 23.18 2.74 -42.65
CA LEU A 4 22.59 3.50 -41.55
C LEU A 4 22.66 2.62 -40.27
N LEU A 5 23.54 2.96 -39.34
CA LEU A 5 23.54 2.43 -38.00
C LEU A 5 22.40 3.10 -37.21
N VAL A 6 21.29 2.39 -37.01
CA VAL A 6 20.23 2.81 -36.08
C VAL A 6 20.68 2.44 -34.67
N LEU A 7 21.14 3.42 -33.92
CA LEU A 7 21.43 3.30 -32.49
C LEU A 7 20.08 3.27 -31.73
N ALA A 8 19.60 2.09 -31.38
CA ALA A 8 18.46 1.96 -30.43
C ALA A 8 18.95 2.39 -29.04
N MET A 9 18.59 3.60 -28.63
CA MET A 9 18.74 3.98 -27.20
C MET A 9 17.76 3.17 -26.39
N LEU A 10 18.25 2.12 -25.76
CA LEU A 10 17.58 1.48 -24.62
C LEU A 10 17.63 2.46 -23.46
N THR A 11 16.56 3.22 -23.25
CA THR A 11 16.36 3.94 -21.99
C THR A 11 16.13 2.90 -20.90
N ALA A 12 17.20 2.52 -20.21
CA ALA A 12 17.07 1.82 -18.94
C ALA A 12 16.29 2.75 -18.01
N CYS A 13 15.05 2.38 -17.67
CA CYS A 13 14.28 3.06 -16.64
C CYS A 13 15.00 2.72 -15.32
N ALA A 14 15.94 3.57 -14.91
CA ALA A 14 16.58 3.45 -13.62
C ALA A 14 15.50 3.71 -12.55
N ALA A 15 15.39 2.83 -11.58
CA ALA A 15 14.58 3.07 -10.39
C ALA A 15 15.06 4.37 -9.75
N VAL A 16 14.17 5.33 -9.58
CA VAL A 16 14.48 6.61 -8.95
C VAL A 16 14.08 6.52 -7.51
N ILE A 17 15.05 6.62 -6.59
CA ILE A 17 14.76 6.81 -5.17
C ILE A 17 14.47 8.29 -4.97
N GLU A 18 13.27 8.62 -4.50
CA GLU A 18 12.81 9.99 -4.34
C GLU A 18 12.25 10.23 -2.93
N ASP A 19 12.53 11.41 -2.36
CA ASP A 19 11.85 11.89 -1.15
C ASP A 19 10.49 12.49 -1.52
N LEU A 20 9.42 11.82 -1.08
CA LEU A 20 8.05 12.27 -1.29
C LEU A 20 7.45 12.99 -0.09
N SER A 21 8.28 13.50 0.84
CA SER A 21 7.81 14.32 1.96
C SER A 21 6.99 15.50 1.45
N GLY A 22 5.79 15.70 2.02
CA GLY A 22 4.87 16.75 1.58
C GLY A 22 4.19 16.51 0.23
N ARG A 23 4.39 15.35 -0.39
CA ARG A 23 3.80 14.98 -1.69
C ARG A 23 2.84 13.80 -1.55
N MET A 24 2.06 13.55 -2.60
CA MET A 24 1.08 12.47 -2.68
C MET A 24 1.04 11.89 -4.09
N PHE A 25 0.67 10.62 -4.21
CA PHE A 25 0.23 10.04 -5.48
C PHE A 25 -1.26 10.34 -5.68
N THR A 26 -1.60 10.85 -6.87
CA THR A 26 -2.97 11.06 -7.31
C THR A 26 -3.33 10.06 -8.40
N PHE A 27 -4.38 9.28 -8.13
CA PHE A 27 -5.02 8.34 -9.05
C PHE A 27 -6.28 9.03 -9.60
N PRO A 28 -6.21 9.72 -10.75
CA PRO A 28 -7.26 10.67 -11.15
C PRO A 28 -8.49 10.00 -11.75
N GLN A 29 -8.40 8.73 -12.10
CA GLN A 29 -9.50 8.02 -12.77
C GLN A 29 -9.47 6.52 -12.51
N GLN A 30 -10.61 5.90 -12.62
CA GLN A 30 -10.75 4.45 -12.60
C GLN A 30 -9.98 3.81 -13.77
N SER A 31 -9.18 2.80 -13.48
CA SER A 31 -8.30 2.14 -14.44
C SER A 31 -8.03 0.69 -14.01
N ASN A 32 -7.71 -0.17 -14.96
CA ASN A 32 -7.11 -1.50 -14.70
C ASN A 32 -5.64 -1.58 -15.11
N THR A 33 -4.99 -0.43 -15.29
CA THR A 33 -3.58 -0.33 -15.68
C THR A 33 -2.80 0.63 -14.78
N ALA A 34 -3.39 1.79 -14.43
CA ALA A 34 -2.71 2.83 -13.67
C ALA A 34 -2.41 2.35 -12.23
N HIS A 35 -1.13 2.33 -11.87
CA HIS A 35 -0.67 1.92 -10.55
C HIS A 35 0.71 2.47 -10.21
N VAL A 36 1.08 2.37 -8.95
CA VAL A 36 2.46 2.58 -8.50
C VAL A 36 3.00 1.25 -8.00
N LYS A 37 4.11 0.80 -8.59
CA LYS A 37 4.88 -0.34 -8.11
C LYS A 37 5.91 0.14 -7.12
N LEU A 38 5.95 -0.44 -5.92
CA LEU A 38 6.96 -0.17 -4.90
C LEU A 38 7.99 -1.28 -4.90
N ASN A 39 9.27 -0.91 -4.96
CA ASN A 39 10.36 -1.87 -5.02
C ASN A 39 10.89 -2.19 -3.62
N VAL A 40 10.98 -3.48 -3.32
CA VAL A 40 11.59 -4.00 -2.09
C VAL A 40 12.52 -5.16 -2.42
N THR A 41 13.60 -5.27 -1.69
CA THR A 41 14.59 -6.36 -1.86
C THR A 41 14.31 -7.54 -0.92
N GLN A 42 13.43 -7.36 0.05
CA GLN A 42 13.09 -8.39 1.02
C GLN A 42 12.41 -9.59 0.33
N GLN A 43 12.82 -10.81 0.71
CA GLN A 43 12.30 -12.06 0.15
C GLN A 43 11.50 -12.89 1.16
N GLU A 44 11.48 -12.47 2.42
CA GLU A 44 10.75 -13.16 3.47
C GLU A 44 10.28 -12.17 4.55
N LEU A 45 9.00 -12.30 4.95
CA LEU A 45 8.38 -11.54 6.02
C LEU A 45 7.70 -12.50 7.00
N SER A 46 8.17 -12.51 8.23
CA SER A 46 7.50 -13.17 9.36
C SER A 46 6.62 -12.21 10.14
N VAL A 47 6.90 -10.93 10.02
CA VAL A 47 6.18 -9.84 10.71
C VAL A 47 6.10 -8.67 9.76
N VAL A 48 4.99 -7.95 9.77
CA VAL A 48 4.82 -6.77 8.95
C VAL A 48 3.93 -5.74 9.60
N THR A 49 4.29 -4.47 9.42
CA THR A 49 3.41 -3.31 9.61
C THR A 49 3.39 -2.52 8.32
N VAL A 50 2.22 -2.16 7.82
CA VAL A 50 2.04 -1.21 6.73
C VAL A 50 1.18 -0.07 7.22
N CYS A 51 1.64 1.15 7.02
CA CYS A 51 0.86 2.37 7.26
C CYS A 51 0.81 3.19 5.97
N HIS A 52 -0.34 3.82 5.72
CA HIS A 52 -0.54 4.77 4.62
C HIS A 52 -1.63 5.78 4.98
N ARG A 53 -1.68 6.86 4.21
CA ARG A 53 -2.81 7.80 4.23
C ARG A 53 -3.52 7.74 2.90
N SER A 54 -4.84 7.82 2.93
CA SER A 54 -5.66 7.84 1.72
C SER A 54 -6.79 8.86 1.82
N PHE A 55 -7.12 9.46 0.68
CA PHE A 55 -8.25 10.37 0.49
C PHE A 55 -8.98 9.96 -0.78
N THR A 56 -10.27 9.65 -0.68
CA THR A 56 -11.08 9.22 -1.82
C THR A 56 -12.53 9.64 -1.66
N ASP A 57 -13.23 9.75 -2.76
CA ASP A 57 -14.69 9.93 -2.81
C ASP A 57 -15.44 8.65 -3.26
N LEU A 58 -14.71 7.54 -3.38
CA LEU A 58 -15.25 6.29 -3.87
C LEU A 58 -16.40 5.77 -2.99
N LYS A 59 -17.46 5.34 -3.66
CA LYS A 59 -18.63 4.64 -3.08
C LYS A 59 -18.71 3.20 -3.59
N ARG A 60 -17.57 2.56 -3.77
CA ARG A 60 -17.41 1.16 -4.15
C ARG A 60 -16.21 0.57 -3.42
N SER A 61 -16.14 -0.75 -3.39
CA SER A 61 -15.00 -1.47 -2.82
C SER A 61 -13.72 -1.17 -3.61
N HIS A 62 -12.58 -1.10 -2.92
CA HIS A 62 -11.29 -0.78 -3.52
C HIS A 62 -10.09 -1.23 -2.67
N ALA A 63 -8.98 -1.46 -3.35
CA ALA A 63 -7.71 -1.76 -2.69
C ALA A 63 -7.01 -0.50 -2.19
N LEU A 64 -6.38 -0.61 -1.03
CA LEU A 64 -5.57 0.45 -0.41
C LEU A 64 -4.07 0.13 -0.44
N PHE A 65 -3.71 -1.15 -0.37
CA PHE A 65 -2.34 -1.65 -0.47
C PHE A 65 -2.40 -3.12 -0.88
N SER A 66 -1.64 -3.52 -1.89
CA SER A 66 -1.62 -4.90 -2.38
C SER A 66 -0.20 -5.41 -2.49
N LEU A 67 0.12 -6.51 -1.79
CA LEU A 67 1.36 -7.26 -1.90
C LEU A 67 1.04 -8.68 -2.32
N ALA A 68 1.62 -9.10 -3.43
CA ALA A 68 1.56 -10.45 -3.97
C ALA A 68 2.94 -11.10 -4.03
N THR A 69 2.98 -12.43 -3.95
CA THR A 69 4.11 -13.24 -4.38
C THR A 69 3.68 -14.23 -5.46
N SER A 70 4.60 -15.01 -5.99
CA SER A 70 4.25 -16.07 -6.94
C SER A 70 3.36 -17.17 -6.35
N SER A 71 3.26 -17.24 -5.02
CA SER A 71 2.48 -18.27 -4.30
C SER A 71 1.06 -17.83 -3.96
N ASN A 72 0.88 -16.52 -3.67
CA ASN A 72 -0.42 -15.97 -3.26
C ASN A 72 -0.58 -14.57 -3.85
N SER A 73 -1.74 -14.29 -4.44
CA SER A 73 -2.06 -12.97 -4.99
C SER A 73 -2.36 -11.94 -3.88
N ASN A 74 -2.81 -12.41 -2.71
CA ASN A 74 -3.13 -11.59 -1.55
C ASN A 74 -2.28 -12.00 -0.33
N ASP A 75 -0.95 -11.97 -0.48
CA ASP A 75 -0.04 -12.26 0.63
C ASP A 75 -0.14 -11.19 1.73
N PHE A 76 -0.36 -9.93 1.35
CA PHE A 76 -0.75 -8.87 2.27
C PHE A 76 -1.58 -7.82 1.50
N LEU A 77 -2.89 -7.81 1.72
CA LEU A 77 -3.81 -6.85 1.08
C LEU A 77 -4.54 -6.06 2.17
N ILE A 78 -4.69 -4.76 1.96
CA ILE A 78 -5.60 -3.89 2.72
C ILE A 78 -6.72 -3.47 1.76
N PHE A 79 -7.93 -3.93 2.03
CA PHE A 79 -9.09 -3.74 1.16
C PHE A 79 -10.26 -3.13 1.93
N TRP A 80 -10.92 -2.15 1.33
CA TRP A 80 -12.19 -1.61 1.81
C TRP A 80 -13.35 -2.23 1.05
N ASP A 81 -14.27 -2.86 1.77
CA ASP A 81 -15.53 -3.33 1.21
C ASP A 81 -16.65 -2.33 1.51
N GLU A 82 -17.11 -1.68 0.45
CA GLU A 82 -18.15 -0.65 0.56
C GLU A 82 -19.53 -1.24 0.84
N ALA A 83 -19.81 -2.46 0.38
CA ALA A 83 -21.12 -3.09 0.57
C ALA A 83 -21.39 -3.44 2.03
N THR A 84 -20.38 -3.94 2.74
CA THR A 84 -20.47 -4.33 4.15
C THR A 84 -19.91 -3.26 5.10
N LYS A 85 -19.26 -2.20 4.56
CA LYS A 85 -18.55 -1.17 5.33
C LYS A 85 -17.48 -1.76 6.24
N GLU A 86 -16.66 -2.64 5.67
CA GLU A 86 -15.64 -3.37 6.39
C GLU A 86 -14.24 -3.12 5.84
N MET A 87 -13.27 -3.01 6.74
CA MET A 87 -11.87 -3.11 6.39
C MET A 87 -11.49 -4.59 6.42
N MET A 88 -10.99 -5.09 5.28
CA MET A 88 -10.67 -6.50 5.07
C MET A 88 -9.18 -6.68 4.81
N PRO A 89 -8.32 -6.81 5.82
CA PRO A 89 -6.96 -7.27 5.58
C PRO A 89 -6.97 -8.75 5.16
N HIS A 90 -6.15 -9.05 4.14
CA HIS A 90 -5.85 -10.40 3.72
C HIS A 90 -4.40 -10.71 4.04
N ILE A 91 -4.16 -11.92 4.52
CA ILE A 91 -2.82 -12.48 4.75
C ILE A 91 -2.79 -13.89 4.16
N ARG A 92 -1.91 -14.11 3.16
CA ARG A 92 -1.76 -15.41 2.49
C ARG A 92 -3.10 -15.96 1.98
N ASP A 93 -3.84 -15.12 1.25
CA ASP A 93 -5.18 -15.36 0.69
C ASP A 93 -6.31 -15.65 1.72
N LEU A 94 -6.00 -15.63 3.02
CA LEU A 94 -7.02 -15.65 4.07
C LEU A 94 -7.40 -14.21 4.43
N ARG A 95 -8.64 -14.00 4.88
CA ARG A 95 -9.12 -12.67 5.26
C ARG A 95 -9.83 -12.67 6.61
N VAL A 96 -9.85 -11.49 7.23
CA VAL A 96 -10.71 -11.17 8.36
C VAL A 96 -11.36 -9.81 8.12
N GLU A 97 -12.54 -9.61 8.68
CA GLU A 97 -13.35 -8.40 8.50
C GLU A 97 -13.31 -7.55 9.77
N TYR A 98 -13.16 -6.24 9.63
CA TYR A 98 -13.25 -5.26 10.72
C TYR A 98 -14.35 -4.26 10.44
N ARG A 99 -15.29 -4.13 11.38
CA ARG A 99 -16.46 -3.26 11.31
C ARG A 99 -16.32 -2.04 12.23
N GLY A 100 -17.15 -1.04 11.96
CA GLY A 100 -17.28 0.11 12.85
C GLY A 100 -16.26 1.23 12.60
N PHE A 101 -15.48 1.15 11.52
CA PHE A 101 -14.66 2.28 11.08
C PHE A 101 -15.51 3.30 10.34
N ASP A 102 -15.33 4.56 10.69
CA ASP A 102 -16.02 5.70 10.06
C ASP A 102 -15.22 6.16 8.83
N TYR A 103 -15.07 5.26 7.84
CA TYR A 103 -14.36 5.54 6.59
C TYR A 103 -15.21 6.43 5.70
N LYS A 104 -15.03 7.75 5.86
CA LYS A 104 -15.82 8.78 5.15
C LYS A 104 -15.14 9.22 3.87
N PRO A 105 -15.89 9.39 2.78
CA PRO A 105 -15.37 10.00 1.57
C PRO A 105 -14.97 11.46 1.81
N ASN A 106 -14.04 11.96 0.97
CA ASN A 106 -13.53 13.34 0.99
C ASN A 106 -12.85 13.72 2.32
N ARG A 107 -12.18 12.76 2.96
CA ARG A 107 -11.35 12.98 4.13
C ARG A 107 -10.08 12.17 4.05
N TRP A 108 -8.99 12.70 4.58
CA TRP A 108 -7.78 11.93 4.83
C TRP A 108 -8.01 10.95 5.97
N HIS A 109 -7.66 9.70 5.74
CA HIS A 109 -7.64 8.65 6.74
C HIS A 109 -6.24 8.04 6.84
N SER A 110 -5.77 7.82 8.06
CA SER A 110 -4.55 7.09 8.36
C SER A 110 -4.90 5.65 8.69
N ILE A 111 -4.35 4.70 7.95
CA ILE A 111 -4.62 3.27 8.15
C ILE A 111 -3.29 2.56 8.35
N CYS A 112 -3.14 1.88 9.49
CA CYS A 112 -2.02 0.98 9.75
C CYS A 112 -2.55 -0.43 9.97
N THR A 113 -1.92 -1.42 9.34
CA THR A 113 -2.23 -2.84 9.53
C THR A 113 -0.98 -3.57 9.96
N THR A 114 -1.07 -4.33 11.05
CA THR A 114 0.03 -5.15 11.58
C THR A 114 -0.31 -6.62 11.51
N TRP A 115 0.68 -7.47 11.24
CA TRP A 115 0.57 -8.92 11.30
C TRP A 115 1.87 -9.54 11.82
N ASP A 116 1.74 -10.64 12.58
CA ASP A 116 2.84 -11.43 13.10
C ASP A 116 2.56 -12.92 12.88
N SER A 117 3.38 -13.59 12.10
CA SER A 117 3.20 -15.01 11.76
C SER A 117 3.33 -15.95 12.96
N LYS A 118 4.06 -15.56 14.00
CA LYS A 118 4.21 -16.37 15.22
C LYS A 118 2.91 -16.48 16.00
N SER A 119 2.22 -15.37 16.16
CA SER A 119 0.91 -15.32 16.85
C SER A 119 -0.26 -15.57 15.92
N GLY A 120 -0.08 -15.32 14.63
CA GLY A 120 -1.14 -15.32 13.61
C GLY A 120 -2.10 -14.13 13.73
N LEU A 121 -1.77 -13.14 14.56
CA LEU A 121 -2.65 -12.02 14.84
C LEU A 121 -2.44 -10.87 13.86
N VAL A 122 -3.55 -10.36 13.36
CA VAL A 122 -3.64 -9.12 12.60
C VAL A 122 -4.41 -8.08 13.40
N GLN A 123 -4.02 -6.81 13.26
CA GLN A 123 -4.70 -5.67 13.88
C GLN A 123 -4.69 -4.48 12.92
N VAL A 124 -5.82 -3.80 12.83
CA VAL A 124 -5.98 -2.55 12.06
C VAL A 124 -6.04 -1.38 13.03
N TRP A 125 -5.36 -0.31 12.69
CA TRP A 125 -5.44 1.00 13.34
C TRP A 125 -6.03 1.98 12.33
N PHE A 126 -7.13 2.60 12.68
CA PHE A 126 -7.84 3.54 11.83
C PHE A 126 -7.86 4.91 12.52
N ASP A 127 -7.26 5.91 11.89
CA ASP A 127 -7.09 7.27 12.46
C ASP A 127 -6.53 7.25 13.89
N GLY A 128 -5.55 6.36 14.14
CA GLY A 128 -4.91 6.18 15.44
C GLY A 128 -5.69 5.35 16.46
N ILE A 129 -6.90 4.90 16.11
CA ILE A 129 -7.74 4.07 16.98
C ILE A 129 -7.52 2.59 16.65
N PRO A 130 -7.08 1.75 17.61
CA PRO A 130 -6.87 0.33 17.37
C PRO A 130 -8.18 -0.45 17.30
N SER A 131 -8.24 -1.40 16.36
CA SER A 131 -9.23 -2.47 16.39
C SER A 131 -8.89 -3.52 17.47
N ILE A 132 -9.78 -4.49 17.65
CA ILE A 132 -9.41 -5.76 18.31
C ILE A 132 -8.38 -6.50 17.44
N ARG A 133 -7.62 -7.41 18.05
CA ARG A 133 -6.75 -8.34 17.32
C ARG A 133 -7.54 -9.56 16.88
N LYS A 134 -7.37 -9.97 15.63
CA LYS A 134 -8.00 -11.19 15.10
C LYS A 134 -6.94 -12.16 14.63
N PHE A 135 -7.21 -13.45 14.80
CA PHE A 135 -6.38 -14.51 14.21
C PHE A 135 -6.70 -14.64 12.72
N ILE A 136 -5.66 -14.74 11.89
CA ILE A 136 -5.81 -14.93 10.45
C ILE A 136 -4.92 -16.07 9.94
N SER A 137 -3.60 -16.04 10.20
CA SER A 137 -2.65 -17.02 9.67
C SER A 137 -1.40 -17.06 10.53
N SER A 138 -1.00 -18.24 11.01
CA SER A 138 0.22 -18.44 11.80
C SER A 138 1.10 -19.55 11.25
N GLY A 139 2.36 -19.60 11.72
CA GLY A 139 3.30 -20.69 11.45
C GLY A 139 3.90 -20.67 10.04
N SER A 140 3.60 -19.68 9.19
CA SER A 140 4.16 -19.56 7.85
C SER A 140 4.39 -18.10 7.50
N ASN A 141 5.55 -17.82 6.92
CA ASN A 141 5.96 -16.48 6.49
C ASN A 141 5.50 -16.19 5.06
N ILE A 142 5.37 -14.92 4.70
CA ILE A 142 5.27 -14.48 3.30
C ILE A 142 6.65 -14.68 2.69
N ARG A 143 6.76 -15.40 1.57
CA ARG A 143 8.03 -15.76 0.95
C ARG A 143 8.03 -15.64 -0.56
N GLY A 144 9.14 -15.18 -1.10
CA GLY A 144 9.38 -15.03 -2.54
C GLY A 144 9.55 -13.58 -2.96
N THR A 145 9.68 -13.35 -4.26
CA THR A 145 9.76 -12.00 -4.81
C THR A 145 8.43 -11.28 -4.59
N MET A 146 8.49 -10.18 -3.87
CA MET A 146 7.30 -9.40 -3.52
C MET A 146 6.99 -8.40 -4.63
N MET A 147 5.74 -8.38 -5.07
CA MET A 147 5.19 -7.36 -5.93
C MET A 147 4.24 -6.50 -5.10
N ILE A 148 4.62 -5.24 -4.88
CA ILE A 148 3.82 -4.31 -4.08
C ILE A 148 3.25 -3.24 -4.98
N ILE A 149 1.92 -3.08 -4.95
CA ILE A 149 1.15 -2.22 -5.84
C ILE A 149 0.25 -1.30 -5.02
N LEU A 150 0.27 0.00 -5.38
CA LEU A 150 -0.74 0.97 -4.95
C LEU A 150 -1.65 1.29 -6.13
N GLY A 151 -2.93 1.49 -5.86
CA GLY A 151 -3.94 1.84 -6.87
C GLY A 151 -4.68 0.66 -7.46
N GLN A 152 -4.19 -0.57 -7.31
CA GLN A 152 -4.80 -1.79 -7.83
C GLN A 152 -4.79 -2.92 -6.79
N GLU A 153 -5.72 -3.86 -6.95
CA GLU A 153 -5.71 -5.16 -6.31
C GLU A 153 -5.15 -6.19 -7.29
N GLN A 154 -4.31 -7.13 -6.78
CA GLN A 154 -3.64 -8.12 -7.60
C GLN A 154 -4.34 -9.47 -7.52
N ASP A 155 -4.92 -9.96 -8.63
CA ASP A 155 -5.40 -11.34 -8.77
C ASP A 155 -4.30 -12.32 -9.25
N SER A 156 -3.13 -11.76 -9.60
CA SER A 156 -1.93 -12.52 -9.94
C SER A 156 -0.69 -11.67 -9.62
N HIS A 157 0.48 -12.28 -9.54
CA HIS A 157 1.74 -11.58 -9.24
C HIS A 157 2.05 -10.46 -10.25
N GLY A 158 1.75 -9.23 -9.90
CA GLY A 158 1.93 -8.03 -10.73
C GLY A 158 0.84 -7.77 -11.77
N GLY A 159 -0.35 -8.41 -11.64
CA GLY A 159 -1.41 -8.26 -12.63
C GLY A 159 -2.77 -8.79 -12.18
N GLY A 160 -3.65 -9.03 -13.16
CA GLY A 160 -5.01 -9.49 -12.90
C GLY A 160 -5.95 -8.38 -12.39
N PHE A 161 -5.60 -7.11 -12.61
CA PHE A 161 -6.30 -5.96 -12.04
C PHE A 161 -7.76 -5.86 -12.51
N ASP A 162 -8.69 -5.83 -11.54
CA ASP A 162 -10.10 -5.52 -11.80
C ASP A 162 -10.34 -4.01 -11.66
N ILE A 163 -10.78 -3.39 -12.75
CA ILE A 163 -11.11 -1.96 -12.77
C ILE A 163 -12.12 -1.56 -11.68
N LYS A 164 -13.00 -2.47 -11.25
CA LYS A 164 -13.98 -2.21 -10.18
C LYS A 164 -13.37 -2.18 -8.79
N GLN A 165 -12.15 -2.68 -8.62
CA GLN A 165 -11.40 -2.69 -7.36
C GLN A 165 -10.30 -1.63 -7.33
N SER A 166 -10.08 -0.91 -8.45
CA SER A 166 -9.05 0.13 -8.54
C SER A 166 -9.32 1.27 -7.55
N PHE A 167 -8.27 1.84 -7.01
CA PHE A 167 -8.34 3.06 -6.21
C PHE A 167 -8.46 4.29 -7.13
N VAL A 168 -9.25 5.27 -6.70
CA VAL A 168 -9.30 6.63 -7.26
C VAL A 168 -9.23 7.59 -6.09
N GLY A 169 -8.36 8.58 -6.17
CA GLY A 169 -8.11 9.51 -5.08
C GLY A 169 -6.62 9.75 -4.86
N MET A 170 -6.24 10.07 -3.64
CA MET A 170 -4.87 10.41 -3.28
C MET A 170 -4.32 9.49 -2.19
N MET A 171 -3.04 9.12 -2.30
CA MET A 171 -2.32 8.34 -1.29
C MET A 171 -1.00 9.00 -0.94
N SER A 172 -0.62 8.94 0.34
CA SER A 172 0.64 9.47 0.83
C SER A 172 1.15 8.72 2.05
N ASP A 173 2.38 9.04 2.45
CA ASP A 173 3.02 8.57 3.68
C ASP A 173 3.00 7.04 3.81
N VAL A 174 3.22 6.34 2.69
CA VAL A 174 3.27 4.88 2.68
C VAL A 174 4.59 4.42 3.29
N HIS A 175 4.49 3.67 4.39
CA HIS A 175 5.63 3.08 5.08
C HIS A 175 5.37 1.61 5.37
N MET A 176 6.42 0.79 5.31
CA MET A 176 6.37 -0.62 5.66
C MET A 176 7.53 -1.00 6.54
N TRP A 177 7.28 -1.78 7.59
CA TRP A 177 8.27 -2.29 8.53
C TRP A 177 8.19 -3.82 8.61
N ASN A 178 9.33 -4.47 8.81
CA ASN A 178 9.43 -5.91 9.08
C ASN A 178 9.31 -6.24 10.59
N TYR A 179 8.58 -5.42 11.33
CA TYR A 179 8.25 -5.62 12.74
C TYR A 179 6.90 -4.98 13.09
N VAL A 180 6.27 -5.45 14.18
CA VAL A 180 5.04 -4.83 14.69
C VAL A 180 5.37 -3.51 15.36
N LEU A 181 4.79 -2.42 14.86
CA LEU A 181 4.85 -1.12 15.53
C LEU A 181 4.07 -1.16 16.84
N SER A 182 4.64 -0.57 17.90
CA SER A 182 3.91 -0.31 19.14
C SER A 182 2.85 0.77 18.92
N SER A 183 1.84 0.79 19.79
CA SER A 183 0.77 1.81 19.78
C SER A 183 1.31 3.24 19.79
N CYS A 184 2.36 3.49 20.56
CA CYS A 184 3.01 4.80 20.63
C CYS A 184 3.63 5.20 19.27
N LYS A 185 4.31 4.25 18.59
CA LYS A 185 4.90 4.52 17.27
C LYS A 185 3.85 4.74 16.19
N ILE A 186 2.74 3.98 16.22
CA ILE A 186 1.60 4.19 15.31
C ILE A 186 0.98 5.56 15.57
N LYS A 187 0.79 5.94 16.84
CA LYS A 187 0.27 7.27 17.17
C LYS A 187 1.19 8.38 16.67
N ASN A 188 2.51 8.26 16.83
CA ASN A 188 3.46 9.24 16.30
C ASN A 188 3.38 9.37 14.77
N TYR A 189 3.20 8.26 14.05
CA TYR A 189 2.96 8.27 12.61
C TYR A 189 1.65 9.03 12.26
N VAL A 190 0.56 8.75 12.98
CA VAL A 190 -0.75 9.38 12.74
C VAL A 190 -0.72 10.88 13.06
N ASP A 191 -0.06 11.28 14.15
CA ASP A 191 0.01 12.66 14.60
C ASP A 191 1.10 13.49 13.86
N GLU A 192 1.79 12.88 12.87
CA GLU A 192 2.91 13.49 12.11
C GLU A 192 4.07 13.97 13.01
N TYR A 193 4.22 13.40 14.18
CA TYR A 193 5.37 13.62 15.04
C TYR A 193 6.60 12.86 14.51
N GLN A 194 7.75 13.08 15.18
CA GLN A 194 8.95 12.31 14.89
C GLN A 194 8.68 10.80 15.08
N PHE A 195 8.69 10.06 13.99
CA PHE A 195 8.59 8.60 13.96
C PHE A 195 9.74 8.02 13.14
N THR A 196 10.07 6.75 13.41
CA THR A 196 11.08 6.03 12.61
C THR A 196 10.42 5.60 11.29
N PRO A 197 10.91 6.06 10.13
CA PRO A 197 10.40 5.65 8.84
C PRO A 197 10.44 4.13 8.64
N GLY A 198 9.68 3.64 7.67
CA GLY A 198 9.69 2.23 7.29
C GLY A 198 11.08 1.76 6.86
N ASN A 199 11.47 0.58 7.31
CA ASN A 199 12.75 -0.01 6.93
C ASN A 199 12.66 -0.89 5.67
N LEU A 200 11.44 -1.14 5.18
CA LEU A 200 11.18 -1.84 3.90
C LEU A 200 10.67 -0.86 2.84
N ILE A 201 9.69 -0.03 3.20
CA ILE A 201 9.19 1.06 2.37
C ILE A 201 9.27 2.33 3.20
N ASN A 202 9.96 3.32 2.67
CA ASN A 202 10.15 4.63 3.31
C ASN A 202 9.71 5.73 2.34
N TRP A 203 8.65 6.47 2.69
CA TRP A 203 8.13 7.57 1.88
C TRP A 203 9.15 8.69 1.63
N HIS A 204 10.08 8.88 2.57
CA HIS A 204 11.15 9.88 2.47
C HIS A 204 12.36 9.42 1.63
N ALA A 205 12.35 8.19 1.16
CA ALA A 205 13.36 7.59 0.27
C ALA A 205 12.70 6.43 -0.47
N LEU A 206 11.67 6.73 -1.27
CA LEU A 206 10.84 5.73 -1.92
C LEU A 206 11.48 5.28 -3.24
N ASP A 207 11.64 3.97 -3.39
CA ASP A 207 11.97 3.33 -4.66
C ASP A 207 10.68 2.83 -5.32
N PHE A 208 10.30 3.46 -6.44
CA PHE A 208 9.03 3.19 -7.08
C PHE A 208 9.06 3.35 -8.59
N GLN A 209 8.03 2.84 -9.23
CA GLN A 209 7.75 3.02 -10.65
C GLN A 209 6.28 3.37 -10.84
N ILE A 210 6.00 4.45 -11.55
CA ILE A 210 4.65 4.81 -11.99
C ILE A 210 4.36 4.11 -13.32
N VAL A 211 3.18 3.51 -13.40
CA VAL A 211 2.65 2.91 -14.63
C VAL A 211 1.34 3.61 -14.97
N ASP A 212 1.25 4.10 -16.20
CA ASP A 212 0.10 4.84 -16.74
C ASP A 212 -0.20 6.14 -15.95
N LYS A 213 -1.47 6.57 -15.90
CA LYS A 213 -1.88 7.89 -15.40
C LYS A 213 -1.95 7.94 -13.88
N VAL A 214 -0.81 8.03 -13.23
CA VAL A 214 -0.68 8.42 -11.82
C VAL A 214 0.16 9.68 -11.75
N LEU A 215 -0.25 10.65 -10.96
CA LEU A 215 0.44 11.94 -10.80
C LEU A 215 1.13 11.97 -9.43
N ILE A 216 2.21 12.76 -9.35
CA ILE A 216 2.82 13.16 -8.07
C ILE A 216 2.52 14.64 -7.89
N GLU A 217 1.81 14.97 -6.80
CA GLU A 217 1.37 16.33 -6.50
C GLU A 217 1.76 16.71 -5.07
N ASP A 218 1.86 18.00 -4.81
CA ASP A 218 2.07 18.50 -3.45
C ASP A 218 0.81 18.27 -2.62
N LYS A 219 0.98 17.89 -1.34
CA LYS A 219 -0.15 17.87 -0.40
C LYS A 219 -0.69 19.28 -0.23
N TRP A 220 -1.99 19.37 -0.05
CA TRP A 220 -2.62 20.64 0.27
C TRP A 220 -2.13 21.12 1.64
N ASN A 221 -1.26 22.11 1.62
CA ASN A 221 -0.89 22.81 2.84
C ASN A 221 -2.09 23.67 3.25
N SER A 222 -2.54 23.54 4.49
CA SER A 222 -3.44 24.52 5.06
C SER A 222 -2.76 25.88 4.93
N CYS A 223 -3.40 26.83 4.25
CA CYS A 223 -2.93 28.22 4.25
C CYS A 223 -2.88 28.68 5.71
N ASN A 224 -1.66 28.91 6.21
CA ASN A 224 -1.44 29.58 7.50
C ASN A 224 -1.66 31.08 7.33
#